data_e79d36883bd4513165dc4841ba04770b
#
_entry.id   e79d36883bd4513165dc4841ba04770b
#
_cell.length_a   1.000
_cell.length_b   1.000
_cell.length_c   1.000
_cell.angle_alpha   90.00
_cell.angle_beta   90.00
_cell.angle_gamma   90.00
#
_symmetry.space_group_name_H-M   'P 1'
#
loop_
_entity.id
_entity.type
_entity.pdbx_description
1 polymer ?
#
loop_
_entity_poly.entity_id
_entity_poly.type
_entity_poly.pdbx_seq_one_letter_code
_entity_poly.pdbx_strand_id
1 'polypeptide(L)'
;GNIRMGVQELLARPLTHPRPALQPRPAIPAPAAPEPGRLMTDAFLMHTLAQVRSRDSIIVEEAPGSRSIIQAHLPIYAAETFFTMCSGGLGHSLPASVGIALAKPDKKVIGVIGDGSAMYAIQALWSAAHLKLPVTYIIVKNRRYAALQDFSRVFGYREGEKVEGTDLPDIDFVALAKGQ
;
A
#
# COMPACT_ATOMS: atom_id res chain seq x y z
N GLY A 1 19.89 -4.15 24.25
CA GLY A 1 19.24 -3.25 25.19
C GLY A 1 17.72 -3.44 25.20
N ASN A 2 17.08 -3.13 26.31
CA ASN A 2 15.63 -3.24 26.44
C ASN A 2 14.99 -1.92 25.96
N ILE A 3 14.25 -1.97 24.84
CA ILE A 3 13.58 -0.80 24.26
C ILE A 3 12.63 -0.10 25.26
N ARG A 4 11.91 -0.88 26.06
CA ARG A 4 11.02 -0.33 27.09
C ARG A 4 11.76 0.53 28.10
N MET A 5 12.89 0.06 28.61
CA MET A 5 13.73 0.82 29.54
C MET A 5 14.26 2.10 28.90
N GLY A 6 14.75 2.02 27.67
CA GLY A 6 15.24 3.20 26.93
C GLY A 6 14.14 4.26 26.74
N VAL A 7 12.93 3.85 26.40
CA VAL A 7 11.77 4.77 26.28
C VAL A 7 11.42 5.37 27.65
N GLN A 8 11.42 4.59 28.73
CA GLN A 8 11.15 5.08 30.09
C GLN A 8 12.19 6.10 30.54
N GLU A 9 13.48 5.86 30.27
CA GLU A 9 14.55 6.84 30.55
C GLU A 9 14.38 8.14 29.74
N LEU A 10 14.02 8.05 28.47
CA LEU A 10 13.75 9.23 27.63
C LEU A 10 12.56 10.03 28.16
N LEU A 11 11.50 9.36 28.59
CA LEU A 11 10.29 10.01 29.13
C LEU A 11 10.56 10.64 30.51
N ALA A 12 11.49 10.09 31.30
CA ALA A 12 11.87 10.63 32.59
C ALA A 12 12.76 11.88 32.50
N ARG A 13 13.34 12.17 31.34
CA ARG A 13 14.18 13.37 31.16
C ARG A 13 13.31 14.61 30.97
N PRO A 14 13.57 15.71 31.71
CA PRO A 14 12.87 16.95 31.50
C PRO A 14 13.17 17.49 30.08
N LEU A 15 12.16 18.00 29.40
CA LEU A 15 12.32 18.69 28.13
C LEU A 15 13.11 19.98 28.38
N THR A 16 14.31 20.07 27.83
CA THR A 16 15.16 21.27 27.93
C THR A 16 14.61 22.45 27.14
N HIS A 17 13.80 22.16 26.11
CA HIS A 17 13.13 23.16 25.31
C HIS A 17 11.68 22.72 25.01
N PRO A 18 10.69 23.63 25.12
CA PRO A 18 9.33 23.30 24.71
C PRO A 18 9.30 22.98 23.20
N ARG A 19 8.64 21.90 22.82
CA ARG A 19 8.42 21.62 21.39
C ARG A 19 7.52 22.71 20.81
N PRO A 20 7.87 23.27 19.65
CA PRO A 20 6.94 24.13 18.93
C PRO A 20 5.65 23.34 18.60
N ALA A 21 4.53 24.05 18.60
CA ALA A 21 3.27 23.44 18.20
C ALA A 21 3.39 22.83 16.80
N LEU A 22 2.89 21.61 16.64
CA LEU A 22 2.86 20.96 15.32
C LEU A 22 2.02 21.82 14.36
N GLN A 23 2.63 22.24 13.27
CA GLN A 23 1.88 22.91 12.23
C GLN A 23 0.94 21.91 11.56
N PRO A 24 -0.31 22.28 11.29
CA PRO A 24 -1.22 21.45 10.51
C PRO A 24 -0.57 21.12 9.15
N ARG A 25 -0.70 19.86 8.72
CA ARG A 25 -0.28 19.54 7.33
C ARG A 25 -1.11 20.38 6.36
N PRO A 26 -0.48 20.97 5.32
CA PRO A 26 -1.22 21.60 4.25
C PRO A 26 -2.24 20.63 3.66
N ALA A 27 -3.44 21.11 3.35
CA ALA A 27 -4.43 20.30 2.64
C ALA A 27 -3.87 19.91 1.26
N ILE A 28 -3.92 18.63 0.96
CA ILE A 28 -3.52 18.12 -0.36
C ILE A 28 -4.73 18.32 -1.29
N PRO A 29 -4.57 19.03 -2.43
CA PRO A 29 -5.66 19.22 -3.36
C PRO A 29 -6.22 17.89 -3.87
N ALA A 30 -7.54 17.84 -4.09
CA ALA A 30 -8.16 16.70 -4.73
C ALA A 30 -7.57 16.52 -6.15
N PRO A 31 -7.14 15.32 -6.53
CA PRO A 31 -6.63 15.09 -7.88
C PRO A 31 -7.75 15.17 -8.91
N ALA A 32 -7.42 15.63 -10.10
CA ALA A 32 -8.38 15.71 -11.21
C ALA A 32 -8.86 14.32 -11.61
N ALA A 33 -10.14 14.21 -11.96
CA ALA A 33 -10.68 12.98 -12.55
C ALA A 33 -10.00 12.71 -13.90
N PRO A 34 -9.79 11.44 -14.27
CA PRO A 34 -9.25 11.10 -15.58
C PRO A 34 -10.24 11.50 -16.69
N GLU A 35 -9.72 12.00 -17.79
CA GLU A 35 -10.52 12.20 -19.00
C GLU A 35 -11.01 10.85 -19.55
N PRO A 36 -12.15 10.82 -20.26
CA PRO A 36 -12.64 9.61 -20.90
C PRO A 36 -11.58 8.95 -21.78
N GLY A 37 -11.34 7.65 -21.58
CA GLY A 37 -10.33 6.89 -22.32
C GLY A 37 -8.87 7.07 -21.85
N ARG A 38 -8.61 7.91 -20.85
CA ARG A 38 -7.29 8.04 -20.22
C ARG A 38 -7.14 7.10 -19.02
N LEU A 39 -5.89 6.72 -18.75
CA LEU A 39 -5.58 5.92 -17.56
C LEU A 39 -5.82 6.75 -16.30
N MET A 40 -6.36 6.08 -15.30
CA MET A 40 -6.52 6.64 -13.96
C MET A 40 -5.15 6.83 -13.31
N THR A 41 -4.93 7.96 -12.62
CA THR A 41 -3.75 8.13 -11.78
C THR A 41 -3.93 7.43 -10.44
N ASP A 42 -2.85 6.98 -9.83
CA ASP A 42 -2.88 6.41 -8.48
C ASP A 42 -3.39 7.41 -7.42
N ALA A 43 -3.09 8.71 -7.58
CA ALA A 43 -3.61 9.76 -6.73
C ALA A 43 -5.16 9.83 -6.78
N PHE A 44 -5.76 9.80 -7.97
CA PHE A 44 -7.21 9.80 -8.13
C PHE A 44 -7.84 8.52 -7.56
N LEU A 45 -7.21 7.36 -7.80
CA LEU A 45 -7.64 6.08 -7.24
C LEU A 45 -7.67 6.13 -5.71
N MET A 46 -6.58 6.57 -5.07
CA MET A 46 -6.48 6.61 -3.60
C MET A 46 -7.43 7.63 -2.98
N HIS A 47 -7.56 8.79 -3.61
CA HIS A 47 -8.52 9.81 -3.18
C HIS A 47 -9.96 9.29 -3.25
N THR A 48 -10.35 8.66 -4.36
CA THR A 48 -11.67 8.06 -4.54
C THR A 48 -11.92 6.94 -3.54
N LEU A 49 -10.94 6.04 -3.35
CA LEU A 49 -11.02 4.99 -2.35
C LEU A 49 -11.24 5.55 -0.94
N ALA A 50 -10.56 6.64 -0.58
CA ALA A 50 -10.75 7.30 0.71
C ALA A 50 -12.17 7.83 0.91
N GLN A 51 -12.86 8.24 -0.16
CA GLN A 51 -14.25 8.73 -0.11
C GLN A 51 -15.29 7.61 -0.02
N VAL A 52 -15.05 6.47 -0.70
CA VAL A 52 -16.07 5.40 -0.80
C VAL A 52 -15.93 4.32 0.27
N ARG A 53 -14.73 4.15 0.87
CA ARG A 53 -14.52 3.13 1.90
C ARG A 53 -15.14 3.53 3.23
N SER A 54 -15.60 2.56 4.01
CA SER A 54 -15.96 2.82 5.41
C SER A 54 -14.72 3.18 6.25
N ARG A 55 -14.91 4.05 7.24
CA ARG A 55 -13.80 4.54 8.10
C ARG A 55 -13.16 3.43 8.94
N ASP A 56 -13.89 2.37 9.21
CA ASP A 56 -13.45 1.20 9.96
C ASP A 56 -12.95 0.05 9.08
N SER A 57 -12.93 0.23 7.74
CA SER A 57 -12.31 -0.72 6.83
C SER A 57 -10.81 -0.81 7.05
N ILE A 58 -10.26 -1.99 6.84
CA ILE A 58 -8.83 -2.26 6.99
C ILE A 58 -8.16 -2.22 5.63
N ILE A 59 -7.16 -1.37 5.50
CA ILE A 59 -6.28 -1.31 4.33
C ILE A 59 -5.07 -2.22 4.58
N VAL A 60 -4.75 -3.07 3.61
CA VAL A 60 -3.53 -3.87 3.60
C VAL A 60 -2.74 -3.48 2.36
N GLU A 61 -1.60 -2.80 2.56
CA GLU A 61 -0.88 -2.10 1.50
C GLU A 61 0.43 -2.81 1.14
N GLU A 62 0.63 -3.03 -0.16
CA GLU A 62 1.91 -3.43 -0.75
C GLU A 62 2.04 -2.89 -2.17
N ALA A 63 2.06 -1.57 -2.30
CA ALA A 63 2.31 -0.89 -3.57
C ALA A 63 3.47 0.11 -3.39
N PRO A 64 4.72 -0.38 -3.24
CA PRO A 64 5.86 0.46 -2.88
C PRO A 64 6.09 1.64 -3.84
N GLY A 65 5.86 1.47 -5.13
CA GLY A 65 5.97 2.55 -6.12
C GLY A 65 4.93 3.67 -5.95
N SER A 66 3.79 3.38 -5.32
CA SER A 66 2.72 4.36 -5.07
C SER A 66 2.63 4.78 -3.59
N ARG A 67 3.56 4.35 -2.74
CA ARG A 67 3.45 4.54 -1.28
C ARG A 67 3.33 6.01 -0.85
N SER A 68 4.10 6.90 -1.45
CA SER A 68 4.01 8.34 -1.17
C SER A 68 2.62 8.91 -1.51
N ILE A 69 2.03 8.45 -2.59
CA ILE A 69 0.68 8.84 -3.03
C ILE A 69 -0.38 8.24 -2.10
N ILE A 70 -0.22 6.99 -1.70
CA ILE A 70 -1.11 6.33 -0.71
C ILE A 70 -1.10 7.12 0.60
N GLN A 71 0.07 7.48 1.12
CA GLN A 71 0.20 8.26 2.35
C GLN A 71 -0.38 9.67 2.23
N ALA A 72 -0.39 10.25 1.01
CA ALA A 72 -0.94 11.56 0.76
C ALA A 72 -2.47 11.57 0.69
N HIS A 73 -3.07 10.58 0.02
CA HIS A 73 -4.49 10.60 -0.37
C HIS A 73 -5.37 9.55 0.33
N LEU A 74 -4.78 8.56 1.02
CA LEU A 74 -5.54 7.50 1.71
C LEU A 74 -5.30 7.59 3.23
N PRO A 75 -6.12 8.33 3.97
CA PRO A 75 -5.90 8.58 5.40
C PRO A 75 -6.11 7.33 6.24
N ILE A 76 -5.33 7.20 7.31
CA ILE A 76 -5.51 6.21 8.37
C ILE A 76 -6.45 6.83 9.40
N TYR A 77 -7.61 6.20 9.65
CA TYR A 77 -8.64 6.78 10.52
C TYR A 77 -8.56 6.31 11.98
N ALA A 78 -8.02 5.12 12.21
CA ALA A 78 -7.92 4.55 13.56
C ALA A 78 -6.76 3.55 13.64
N ALA A 79 -6.40 3.16 14.86
CA ALA A 79 -5.47 2.07 15.10
C ALA A 79 -6.01 0.77 14.45
N GLU A 80 -5.10 -0.09 14.01
CA GLU A 80 -5.41 -1.38 13.37
C GLU A 80 -6.27 -1.31 12.10
N THR A 81 -6.30 -0.15 11.42
CA THR A 81 -7.02 0.01 10.13
C THR A 81 -6.08 0.16 8.92
N PHE A 82 -4.77 0.04 9.14
CA PHE A 82 -3.77 0.09 8.07
C PHE A 82 -2.60 -0.84 8.40
N PHE A 83 -2.34 -1.78 7.51
CA PHE A 83 -1.22 -2.72 7.60
C PHE A 83 -0.38 -2.64 6.34
N THR A 84 0.92 -2.76 6.50
CA THR A 84 1.88 -2.80 5.39
C THR A 84 3.03 -3.73 5.73
N MET A 85 3.81 -4.11 4.74
CA MET A 85 4.99 -4.93 4.95
C MET A 85 6.07 -4.22 5.80
N CYS A 86 6.67 -4.94 6.73
CA CYS A 86 7.62 -4.37 7.68
C CYS A 86 9.04 -4.21 7.10
N SER A 87 9.46 -5.10 6.20
CA SER A 87 10.85 -5.24 5.77
C SER A 87 11.11 -4.93 4.30
N GLY A 88 10.10 -4.47 3.55
CA GLY A 88 10.20 -4.24 2.11
C GLY A 88 10.15 -5.53 1.26
N GLY A 89 9.97 -6.71 1.88
CA GLY A 89 9.79 -7.97 1.14
C GLY A 89 8.43 -8.02 0.44
N LEU A 90 8.43 -8.40 -0.84
CA LEU A 90 7.21 -8.50 -1.63
C LEU A 90 6.50 -9.85 -1.41
N GLY A 91 5.18 -9.86 -1.62
CA GLY A 91 4.33 -11.06 -1.47
C GLY A 91 3.71 -11.23 -0.09
N HIS A 92 3.79 -10.21 0.77
CA HIS A 92 3.23 -10.25 2.12
C HIS A 92 1.72 -9.91 2.16
N SER A 93 1.31 -8.85 1.47
CA SER A 93 0.00 -8.23 1.76
C SER A 93 -1.19 -8.93 1.13
N LEU A 94 -1.02 -9.68 0.04
CA LEU A 94 -2.08 -10.56 -0.47
C LEU A 94 -2.48 -11.62 0.57
N PRO A 95 -1.55 -12.49 1.04
CA PRO A 95 -1.89 -13.49 2.07
C PRO A 95 -2.21 -12.86 3.43
N ALA A 96 -1.59 -11.73 3.79
CA ALA A 96 -1.93 -11.02 5.03
C ALA A 96 -3.38 -10.53 5.02
N SER A 97 -3.91 -10.10 3.87
CA SER A 97 -5.33 -9.73 3.73
C SER A 97 -6.27 -10.89 4.06
N VAL A 98 -5.91 -12.12 3.67
CA VAL A 98 -6.65 -13.35 4.03
C VAL A 98 -6.64 -13.56 5.54
N GLY A 99 -5.46 -13.50 6.16
CA GLY A 99 -5.31 -13.67 7.61
C GLY A 99 -6.06 -12.61 8.42
N ILE A 100 -6.01 -11.36 7.98
CA ILE A 100 -6.73 -10.25 8.63
C ILE A 100 -8.24 -10.43 8.49
N ALA A 101 -8.73 -10.84 7.32
CA ALA A 101 -10.15 -11.09 7.11
C ALA A 101 -10.69 -12.24 7.99
N LEU A 102 -9.89 -13.28 8.20
CA LEU A 102 -10.21 -14.36 9.14
C LEU A 102 -10.23 -13.88 10.60
N ALA A 103 -9.28 -13.04 10.98
CA ALA A 103 -9.15 -12.53 12.34
C ALA A 103 -10.16 -11.42 12.68
N LYS A 104 -10.69 -10.72 11.67
CA LYS A 104 -11.60 -9.57 11.80
C LYS A 104 -12.82 -9.75 10.87
N PRO A 105 -13.67 -10.76 11.10
CA PRO A 105 -14.75 -11.11 10.16
C PRO A 105 -15.79 -10.00 9.98
N ASP A 106 -15.92 -9.10 10.95
CA ASP A 106 -16.85 -7.97 10.91
C ASP A 106 -16.32 -6.76 10.15
N LYS A 107 -15.06 -6.82 9.67
CA LYS A 107 -14.41 -5.70 8.98
C LYS A 107 -14.26 -5.97 7.49
N LYS A 108 -14.45 -4.94 6.69
CA LYS A 108 -14.08 -4.99 5.27
C LYS A 108 -12.57 -4.84 5.15
N VAL A 109 -11.95 -5.79 4.47
CA VAL A 109 -10.50 -5.76 4.19
C VAL A 109 -10.30 -5.37 2.72
N ILE A 110 -9.44 -4.39 2.50
CA ILE A 110 -9.11 -3.88 1.17
C ILE A 110 -7.60 -3.99 0.97
N GLY A 111 -7.19 -4.89 0.10
CA GLY A 111 -5.80 -5.02 -0.33
C GLY A 111 -5.48 -4.02 -1.44
N VAL A 112 -4.50 -3.14 -1.22
CA VAL A 112 -3.97 -2.20 -2.23
C VAL A 112 -2.58 -2.67 -2.61
N ILE A 113 -2.48 -3.35 -3.73
CA ILE A 113 -1.32 -4.16 -4.08
C ILE A 113 -0.77 -3.72 -5.44
N GLY A 114 0.54 -3.48 -5.54
CA GLY A 114 1.20 -3.28 -6.83
C GLY A 114 1.19 -4.55 -7.68
N ASP A 115 1.17 -4.41 -9.00
CA ASP A 115 1.19 -5.55 -9.93
C ASP A 115 2.41 -6.45 -9.71
N GLY A 116 3.59 -5.87 -9.55
CA GLY A 116 4.81 -6.62 -9.22
C GLY A 116 4.70 -7.35 -7.89
N SER A 117 4.16 -6.70 -6.85
CA SER A 117 3.96 -7.31 -5.54
C SER A 117 2.96 -8.47 -5.59
N ALA A 118 1.88 -8.32 -6.37
CA ALA A 118 0.85 -9.34 -6.51
C ALA A 118 1.41 -10.66 -7.08
N MET A 119 2.36 -10.59 -8.00
CA MET A 119 2.94 -11.78 -8.64
C MET A 119 3.77 -12.65 -7.69
N TYR A 120 4.19 -12.14 -6.53
CA TYR A 120 4.92 -12.94 -5.54
C TYR A 120 4.04 -13.89 -4.75
N ALA A 121 2.72 -13.60 -4.64
CA ALA A 121 1.79 -14.41 -3.85
C ALA A 121 0.38 -14.40 -4.44
N ILE A 122 0.25 -14.38 -5.78
CA ILE A 122 -1.04 -14.27 -6.48
C ILE A 122 -2.01 -15.41 -6.11
N GLN A 123 -1.50 -16.59 -5.76
CA GLN A 123 -2.28 -17.74 -5.31
C GLN A 123 -3.06 -17.49 -4.01
N ALA A 124 -2.76 -16.43 -3.26
CA ALA A 124 -3.56 -16.05 -2.09
C ALA A 124 -5.00 -15.65 -2.46
N LEU A 125 -5.26 -15.28 -3.72
CA LEU A 125 -6.61 -15.05 -4.24
C LEU A 125 -7.46 -16.33 -4.13
N TRP A 126 -6.87 -17.51 -4.45
CA TRP A 126 -7.54 -18.78 -4.27
C TRP A 126 -7.95 -19.01 -2.81
N SER A 127 -7.07 -18.71 -1.86
CA SER A 127 -7.39 -18.86 -0.44
C SER A 127 -8.54 -17.96 -0.02
N ALA A 128 -8.56 -16.71 -0.49
CA ALA A 128 -9.65 -15.78 -0.21
C ALA A 128 -10.98 -16.26 -0.79
N ALA A 129 -10.97 -16.75 -2.04
CA ALA A 129 -12.14 -17.28 -2.73
C ALA A 129 -12.64 -18.58 -2.09
N HIS A 130 -11.75 -19.54 -1.82
CA HIS A 130 -12.07 -20.82 -1.19
C HIS A 130 -12.70 -20.64 0.20
N LEU A 131 -12.18 -19.71 0.98
CA LEU A 131 -12.69 -19.39 2.31
C LEU A 131 -13.88 -18.40 2.28
N LYS A 132 -14.30 -17.95 1.09
CA LYS A 132 -15.41 -16.99 0.88
C LYS A 132 -15.25 -15.70 1.69
N LEU A 133 -14.02 -15.20 1.78
CA LEU A 133 -13.72 -14.01 2.58
C LEU A 133 -14.13 -12.71 1.85
N PRO A 134 -14.69 -11.72 2.56
CA PRO A 134 -15.11 -10.45 1.97
C PRO A 134 -13.93 -9.49 1.79
N VAL A 135 -12.92 -9.91 1.02
CA VAL A 135 -11.74 -9.10 0.71
C VAL A 135 -11.91 -8.46 -0.66
N THR A 136 -11.63 -7.17 -0.76
CA THR A 136 -11.53 -6.46 -2.04
C THR A 136 -10.06 -6.23 -2.36
N TYR A 137 -9.61 -6.73 -3.50
CA TYR A 137 -8.24 -6.48 -3.98
C TYR A 137 -8.23 -5.43 -5.08
N ILE A 138 -7.40 -4.41 -4.92
CA ILE A 138 -7.14 -3.35 -5.88
C ILE A 138 -5.70 -3.50 -6.35
N ILE A 139 -5.52 -3.92 -7.60
CA ILE A 139 -4.19 -4.05 -8.20
C ILE A 139 -3.80 -2.75 -8.88
N VAL A 140 -2.80 -2.07 -8.33
CA VAL A 140 -2.22 -0.85 -8.92
C VAL A 140 -1.24 -1.28 -10.02
N LYS A 141 -1.72 -1.28 -11.27
CA LYS A 141 -1.00 -1.82 -12.41
C LYS A 141 -0.25 -0.73 -13.16
N ASN A 142 1.06 -0.70 -13.00
CA ASN A 142 1.96 0.18 -13.78
C ASN A 142 2.84 -0.61 -14.78
N ARG A 143 2.70 -1.93 -14.86
CA ARG A 143 3.42 -2.87 -15.76
C ARG A 143 4.93 -2.93 -15.52
N ARG A 144 5.39 -2.65 -14.31
CA ARG A 144 6.82 -2.64 -13.99
C ARG A 144 7.08 -2.73 -12.50
N TYR A 145 8.26 -3.15 -12.15
CA TYR A 145 8.81 -2.99 -10.81
C TYR A 145 9.35 -1.55 -10.63
N ALA A 146 8.44 -0.58 -10.52
CA ALA A 146 8.80 0.85 -10.49
C ALA A 146 9.81 1.19 -9.38
N ALA A 147 9.62 0.64 -8.18
CA ALA A 147 10.53 0.87 -7.07
C ALA A 147 11.97 0.41 -7.37
N LEU A 148 12.15 -0.67 -8.14
CA LEU A 148 13.48 -1.11 -8.57
C LEU A 148 14.07 -0.17 -9.63
N GLN A 149 13.26 0.30 -10.57
CA GLN A 149 13.70 1.27 -11.57
C GLN A 149 14.10 2.60 -10.91
N ASP A 150 13.32 3.09 -9.95
CA ASP A 150 13.64 4.32 -9.22
C ASP A 150 14.92 4.17 -8.39
N PHE A 151 15.11 2.98 -7.78
CA PHE A 151 16.28 2.68 -6.97
C PHE A 151 17.55 2.39 -7.79
N SER A 152 17.43 2.05 -9.07
CA SER A 152 18.56 1.72 -9.95
C SER A 152 19.60 2.84 -10.05
N ARG A 153 19.18 4.09 -9.85
CA ARG A 153 20.10 5.26 -9.82
C ARG A 153 21.19 5.12 -8.75
N VAL A 154 20.89 4.47 -7.64
CA VAL A 154 21.87 4.19 -6.56
C VAL A 154 22.97 3.26 -7.06
N PHE A 155 22.68 2.43 -8.07
CA PHE A 155 23.61 1.51 -8.70
C PHE A 155 24.27 2.08 -9.98
N GLY A 156 24.11 3.37 -10.24
CA GLY A 156 24.79 4.06 -11.34
C GLY A 156 24.03 4.09 -12.67
N TYR A 157 22.79 3.58 -12.72
CA TYR A 157 21.95 3.73 -13.91
C TYR A 157 21.57 5.19 -14.14
N ARG A 158 21.56 5.61 -15.39
CA ARG A 158 21.17 6.96 -15.80
C ARG A 158 19.66 7.08 -15.89
N GLU A 159 19.16 8.30 -15.87
CA GLU A 159 17.73 8.56 -16.08
C GLU A 159 17.29 8.08 -17.46
N GLY A 160 16.20 7.29 -17.51
CA GLY A 160 15.70 6.70 -18.76
C GLY A 160 16.47 5.47 -19.25
N GLU A 161 17.53 5.07 -18.57
CA GLU A 161 18.24 3.83 -18.88
C GLU A 161 17.38 2.63 -18.51
N LYS A 162 17.29 1.65 -19.42
CA LYS A 162 16.50 0.45 -19.22
C LYS A 162 17.15 -0.44 -18.14
N VAL A 163 16.36 -0.81 -17.15
CA VAL A 163 16.75 -1.78 -16.12
C VAL A 163 16.14 -3.12 -16.49
N GLU A 164 16.97 -4.06 -16.93
CA GLU A 164 16.51 -5.37 -17.41
C GLU A 164 15.77 -6.14 -16.29
N GLY A 165 14.75 -6.92 -16.70
CA GLY A 165 13.95 -7.74 -15.79
C GLY A 165 12.97 -6.98 -14.91
N THR A 166 12.77 -5.67 -15.15
CA THR A 166 11.86 -4.85 -14.33
C THR A 166 10.52 -4.55 -15.01
N ASP A 167 10.36 -4.93 -16.27
CA ASP A 167 9.10 -4.79 -17.00
C ASP A 167 8.15 -5.96 -16.69
N LEU A 168 6.85 -5.67 -16.57
CA LEU A 168 5.77 -6.64 -16.32
C LEU A 168 4.66 -6.47 -17.37
N PRO A 169 4.91 -6.78 -18.63
CA PRO A 169 3.90 -6.64 -19.67
C PRO A 169 2.78 -7.68 -19.53
N ASP A 170 1.62 -7.34 -20.05
CA ASP A 170 0.52 -8.26 -20.44
C ASP A 170 -0.07 -9.20 -19.38
N ILE A 171 0.09 -8.90 -18.09
CA ILE A 171 -0.57 -9.65 -17.03
C ILE A 171 -2.03 -9.20 -16.91
N ASP A 172 -2.98 -10.13 -17.06
CA ASP A 172 -4.39 -9.90 -16.81
C ASP A 172 -4.78 -10.39 -15.40
N PHE A 173 -4.77 -9.49 -14.44
CA PHE A 173 -5.11 -9.80 -13.04
C PHE A 173 -6.58 -10.17 -12.85
N VAL A 174 -7.48 -9.70 -13.72
CA VAL A 174 -8.90 -10.07 -13.67
C VAL A 174 -9.08 -11.51 -14.12
N ALA A 175 -8.41 -11.92 -15.18
CA ALA A 175 -8.40 -13.31 -15.63
C ALA A 175 -7.76 -14.23 -14.58
N LEU A 176 -6.64 -13.82 -13.98
CA LEU A 176 -6.00 -14.56 -12.89
C LEU A 176 -6.97 -14.75 -11.70
N ALA A 177 -7.66 -13.69 -11.29
CA ALA A 177 -8.61 -13.77 -10.17
C ALA A 177 -9.83 -14.66 -10.49
N LYS A 178 -10.28 -14.70 -11.75
CA LYS A 178 -11.37 -15.57 -12.20
C LYS A 178 -10.96 -17.04 -12.24
N GLY A 179 -9.68 -17.32 -12.41
CA GLY A 179 -9.13 -18.67 -12.45
C GLY A 179 -8.83 -19.27 -11.08
N GLN A 180 -8.99 -18.51 -10.02
CA GLN A 180 -8.81 -18.95 -8.62
C GLN A 180 -10.17 -19.23 -7.97
#